data_b867e6d96e3dd79750581e674b03f846
#
_entry.id   b867e6d96e3dd79750581e674b03f846
#
_cell.length_a   1.000
_cell.length_b   1.000
_cell.length_c   1.000
_cell.angle_alpha   90.00
_cell.angle_beta   90.00
_cell.angle_gamma   90.00
#
_symmetry.space_group_name_H-M   'P 1'
#
loop_
_entity.id
_entity.type
_entity.pdbx_description
1 polymer ?
#
loop_
_entity_poly.entity_id
_entity_poly.type
_entity_poly.pdbx_seq_one_letter_code
_entity_poly.pdbx_strand_id
1 'polypeptide(L)'
;MPRIRTLVSILSAVFSAVTSSSIIYDGRVLFGVQSSSILPNSTGPFLTGVKGQNESATYYTTFLGRSALATPLWNKRGLPTEQVISIKIDNTSVFVPGGGPPQFGFRRTELIAQKDGNASQLDTEMEVGVSTFHFSIKQDASKPLNYNHEYQIVFIEPSDGTHVFGIQLGSPFTNPTGQLPAKNAHSFKVLDHALNVLFTTPFVPLLWHNFAITVDWENRTLKAAYSTEGLPLRAVTPTVANPTVAAGAVGDFHFGVLKLPLVNPQDSPADQGDVVHHGIQEGTTEGLLYSGVFVEKA
;
A
#
# COMPACT_ATOMS: atom_id res chain seq x y z
N MET A 1 -35.68 64.89 -14.95
CA MET A 1 -34.47 64.22 -15.52
C MET A 1 -34.02 63.14 -14.55
N PRO A 2 -34.15 61.85 -14.85
CA PRO A 2 -33.71 60.77 -13.95
C PRO A 2 -32.23 60.48 -14.24
N ARG A 3 -31.41 60.39 -13.15
CA ARG A 3 -29.98 60.02 -13.19
C ARG A 3 -29.86 58.51 -13.24
N ILE A 4 -29.32 57.98 -14.32
CA ILE A 4 -28.94 56.57 -14.46
C ILE A 4 -27.65 56.36 -13.66
N ARG A 5 -27.72 55.49 -12.62
CA ARG A 5 -26.52 54.98 -11.93
C ARG A 5 -26.09 53.68 -12.59
N THR A 6 -24.94 53.74 -13.26
CA THR A 6 -24.29 52.55 -13.82
C THR A 6 -23.60 51.79 -12.71
N LEU A 7 -24.07 50.58 -12.40
CA LEU A 7 -23.39 49.61 -11.52
C LEU A 7 -22.28 48.93 -12.36
N VAL A 8 -21.04 49.15 -12.00
CA VAL A 8 -19.90 48.40 -12.53
C VAL A 8 -19.71 47.17 -11.61
N SER A 9 -20.07 45.99 -12.10
CA SER A 9 -19.75 44.75 -11.42
C SER A 9 -18.33 44.33 -11.75
N ILE A 10 -17.44 44.36 -10.75
CA ILE A 10 -16.07 43.86 -10.86
C ILE A 10 -16.16 42.35 -10.67
N LEU A 11 -15.99 41.57 -11.70
CA LEU A 11 -15.86 40.13 -11.69
C LEU A 11 -14.44 39.79 -11.28
N SER A 12 -14.22 39.44 -10.01
CA SER A 12 -12.92 38.93 -9.55
C SER A 12 -12.76 37.48 -10.02
N ALA A 13 -11.95 37.30 -11.06
CA ALA A 13 -11.53 35.95 -11.48
C ALA A 13 -10.52 35.42 -10.46
N VAL A 14 -10.95 34.46 -9.66
CA VAL A 14 -10.05 33.67 -8.80
C VAL A 14 -9.31 32.70 -9.72
N PHE A 15 -8.08 33.02 -10.08
CA PHE A 15 -7.17 32.07 -10.69
C PHE A 15 -6.71 31.09 -9.60
N SER A 16 -7.32 29.91 -9.53
CA SER A 16 -6.70 28.80 -8.84
C SER A 16 -5.46 28.38 -9.61
N ALA A 17 -4.29 28.62 -9.04
CA ALA A 17 -3.06 28.07 -9.58
C ALA A 17 -3.18 26.54 -9.54
N VAL A 18 -3.26 25.90 -10.70
CA VAL A 18 -3.10 24.45 -10.83
C VAL A 18 -1.62 24.20 -10.62
N THR A 19 -1.22 23.84 -9.41
CA THR A 19 0.11 23.29 -9.17
C THR A 19 0.19 21.98 -9.94
N SER A 20 1.09 21.88 -10.92
CA SER A 20 1.36 20.61 -11.58
C SER A 20 2.07 19.72 -10.57
N SER A 21 1.40 18.63 -10.15
CA SER A 21 2.05 17.61 -9.34
C SER A 21 3.18 16.95 -10.15
N SER A 22 4.32 16.71 -9.51
CA SER A 22 5.45 15.99 -10.12
C SER A 22 5.54 14.58 -9.56
N ILE A 23 5.68 13.59 -10.44
CA ILE A 23 5.95 12.21 -10.02
C ILE A 23 7.39 12.14 -9.52
N ILE A 24 7.57 11.82 -8.25
CA ILE A 24 8.87 11.67 -7.59
C ILE A 24 9.30 10.21 -7.46
N TYR A 25 8.35 9.29 -7.45
CA TYR A 25 8.57 7.86 -7.54
C TYR A 25 7.62 7.24 -8.55
N ASP A 26 8.13 6.41 -9.44
CA ASP A 26 7.32 5.67 -10.41
C ASP A 26 7.63 4.17 -10.35
N GLY A 27 6.78 3.44 -9.64
CA GLY A 27 6.82 1.97 -9.52
C GLY A 27 6.00 1.25 -10.59
N ARG A 28 5.50 1.93 -11.61
CA ARG A 28 4.77 1.31 -12.72
C ARG A 28 5.74 0.59 -13.66
N VAL A 29 5.53 -0.69 -13.86
CA VAL A 29 6.41 -1.53 -14.68
C VAL A 29 6.02 -1.42 -16.15
N LEU A 30 6.87 -0.85 -16.98
CA LEU A 30 6.62 -0.73 -18.42
C LEU A 30 6.64 -2.09 -19.12
N PHE A 31 5.91 -2.23 -20.24
CA PHE A 31 5.99 -3.43 -21.09
C PHE A 31 7.42 -3.60 -21.62
N GLY A 32 7.86 -4.88 -21.64
CA GLY A 32 9.22 -5.23 -22.04
C GLY A 32 10.21 -5.39 -20.89
N VAL A 33 9.92 -4.83 -19.72
CA VAL A 33 10.69 -5.10 -18.49
C VAL A 33 10.36 -6.50 -17.98
N GLN A 34 11.38 -7.33 -17.78
CA GLN A 34 11.22 -8.68 -17.24
C GLN A 34 11.46 -8.68 -15.73
N SER A 35 10.65 -9.42 -14.97
CA SER A 35 10.86 -9.57 -13.52
C SER A 35 12.25 -10.12 -13.20
N SER A 36 12.74 -11.07 -14.01
CA SER A 36 14.08 -11.66 -13.88
C SER A 36 15.23 -10.68 -14.13
N SER A 37 14.99 -9.54 -14.78
CA SER A 37 16.04 -8.56 -15.05
C SER A 37 16.27 -7.58 -13.92
N ILE A 38 15.27 -7.31 -13.08
CA ILE A 38 15.35 -6.29 -12.04
C ILE A 38 15.17 -6.81 -10.61
N LEU A 39 14.30 -7.81 -10.38
CA LEU A 39 13.98 -8.25 -9.03
C LEU A 39 15.12 -9.00 -8.31
N PRO A 40 15.90 -9.91 -8.96
CA PRO A 40 16.94 -10.66 -8.26
C PRO A 40 18.03 -9.80 -7.64
N ASN A 41 18.31 -8.65 -8.26
CA ASN A 41 19.39 -7.74 -7.84
C ASN A 41 18.86 -6.44 -7.24
N SER A 42 17.56 -6.35 -6.95
CA SER A 42 16.93 -5.13 -6.44
C SER A 42 17.28 -3.89 -7.27
N THR A 43 17.19 -4.01 -8.59
CA THR A 43 17.43 -2.90 -9.52
C THR A 43 16.10 -2.25 -9.95
N GLY A 44 16.18 -1.08 -10.57
CA GLY A 44 14.99 -0.32 -10.94
C GLY A 44 14.26 0.25 -9.71
N PRO A 45 12.92 0.35 -9.73
CA PRO A 45 12.17 1.07 -8.70
C PRO A 45 11.90 0.23 -7.44
N PHE A 46 12.44 -1.00 -7.32
CA PHE A 46 12.10 -1.90 -6.22
C PHE A 46 13.32 -2.45 -5.49
N LEU A 47 13.32 -2.28 -4.16
CA LEU A 47 14.10 -3.11 -3.26
C LEU A 47 13.28 -4.36 -2.93
N THR A 48 13.88 -5.55 -3.02
CA THR A 48 13.20 -6.85 -2.98
C THR A 48 13.69 -7.75 -1.84
N GLY A 49 14.27 -7.14 -0.80
CA GLY A 49 14.85 -7.85 0.34
C GLY A 49 13.83 -8.54 1.24
N VAL A 50 12.61 -7.96 1.35
CA VAL A 50 11.57 -8.46 2.24
C VAL A 50 10.80 -9.59 1.57
N LYS A 51 11.23 -10.82 1.83
CA LYS A 51 10.67 -12.07 1.29
C LYS A 51 11.21 -13.28 2.04
N GLY A 52 10.71 -14.46 1.73
CA GLY A 52 11.31 -15.71 2.21
C GLY A 52 12.78 -15.85 1.81
N GLN A 53 13.62 -16.25 2.76
CA GLN A 53 15.06 -16.25 2.61
C GLN A 53 15.56 -17.22 1.53
N ASN A 54 14.89 -18.37 1.39
CA ASN A 54 15.37 -19.50 0.58
C ASN A 54 14.96 -19.42 -0.89
N GLU A 55 14.10 -18.45 -1.25
CA GLU A 55 13.59 -18.33 -2.60
C GLU A 55 13.97 -16.98 -3.22
N SER A 56 14.02 -16.95 -4.55
CA SER A 56 14.31 -15.73 -5.29
C SER A 56 13.15 -14.72 -5.24
N ALA A 57 13.42 -13.45 -5.48
CA ALA A 57 12.37 -12.46 -5.57
C ALA A 57 11.38 -12.76 -6.72
N THR A 58 11.86 -13.36 -7.82
CA THR A 58 11.02 -13.78 -8.96
C THR A 58 10.13 -15.00 -8.66
N TYR A 59 10.40 -15.74 -7.59
CA TYR A 59 9.50 -16.78 -7.14
C TYR A 59 8.23 -16.21 -6.51
N TYR A 60 8.35 -15.09 -5.80
CA TYR A 60 7.22 -14.44 -5.12
C TYR A 60 6.57 -13.36 -5.96
N THR A 61 7.32 -12.68 -6.83
CA THR A 61 6.85 -11.51 -7.58
C THR A 61 7.01 -11.74 -9.08
N THR A 62 5.94 -11.51 -9.84
CA THR A 62 5.91 -11.71 -11.30
C THR A 62 5.25 -10.53 -11.99
N PHE A 63 5.82 -10.08 -13.11
CA PHE A 63 5.20 -9.11 -14.01
C PHE A 63 4.41 -9.86 -15.06
N LEU A 64 3.10 -9.58 -15.13
CA LEU A 64 2.17 -10.43 -15.90
C LEU A 64 2.10 -10.10 -17.39
N GLY A 65 2.88 -9.13 -17.87
CA GLY A 65 2.88 -8.76 -19.28
C GLY A 65 1.46 -8.43 -19.76
N ARG A 66 1.03 -9.07 -20.84
CA ARG A 66 -0.31 -8.90 -21.43
C ARG A 66 -1.34 -9.91 -20.92
N SER A 67 -0.99 -10.81 -20.00
CA SER A 67 -1.90 -11.80 -19.44
C SER A 67 -2.88 -11.21 -18.42
N ALA A 68 -2.62 -10.00 -17.93
CA ALA A 68 -3.53 -9.26 -17.07
C ALA A 68 -3.57 -7.78 -17.48
N LEU A 69 -4.73 -7.16 -17.31
CA LEU A 69 -4.92 -5.74 -17.62
C LEU A 69 -4.69 -4.91 -16.35
N ALA A 70 -3.82 -3.92 -16.48
CA ALA A 70 -3.58 -2.89 -15.46
C ALA A 70 -4.85 -2.07 -15.18
N THR A 71 -4.86 -1.34 -14.06
CA THR A 71 -5.99 -0.48 -13.70
C THR A 71 -6.37 0.49 -14.83
N PRO A 72 -7.64 0.54 -15.25
CA PRO A 72 -8.05 1.47 -16.29
C PRO A 72 -8.05 2.94 -15.83
N LEU A 73 -7.89 3.21 -14.54
CA LEU A 73 -7.80 4.58 -14.03
C LEU A 73 -6.64 5.35 -14.68
N TRP A 74 -5.47 4.72 -14.79
CA TRP A 74 -4.26 5.34 -15.34
C TRP A 74 -4.03 5.04 -16.83
N ASN A 75 -4.83 4.10 -17.40
CA ASN A 75 -4.68 3.61 -18.77
C ASN A 75 -5.87 4.03 -19.67
N LYS A 76 -6.18 5.34 -19.69
CA LYS A 76 -7.41 5.92 -20.28
C LYS A 76 -7.57 5.80 -21.81
N ARG A 77 -6.59 5.29 -22.55
CA ARG A 77 -6.61 5.25 -24.01
C ARG A 77 -6.63 3.84 -24.62
N GLY A 78 -7.11 2.85 -23.85
CA GLY A 78 -7.35 1.49 -24.37
C GLY A 78 -6.10 0.62 -24.56
N LEU A 79 -4.90 1.17 -24.42
CA LEU A 79 -3.66 0.40 -24.37
C LEU A 79 -2.98 0.65 -23.02
N PRO A 80 -2.90 -0.37 -22.16
CA PRO A 80 -2.19 -0.22 -20.90
C PRO A 80 -0.72 0.11 -21.16
N THR A 81 -0.18 1.08 -20.44
CA THR A 81 1.21 1.50 -20.53
C THR A 81 2.10 0.74 -19.56
N GLU A 82 1.51 0.06 -18.59
CA GLU A 82 2.19 -0.71 -17.55
C GLU A 82 1.72 -2.15 -17.49
N GLN A 83 2.55 -3.01 -16.88
CA GLN A 83 2.23 -4.39 -16.54
C GLN A 83 1.66 -4.48 -15.12
N VAL A 84 0.82 -5.49 -14.89
CA VAL A 84 0.38 -5.87 -13.55
C VAL A 84 1.51 -6.57 -12.82
N ILE A 85 1.71 -6.22 -11.56
CA ILE A 85 2.62 -6.90 -10.64
C ILE A 85 1.78 -7.90 -9.82
N SER A 86 2.09 -9.20 -9.89
CA SER A 86 1.54 -10.22 -9.00
C SER A 86 2.52 -10.50 -7.89
N ILE A 87 2.08 -10.35 -6.62
CA ILE A 87 2.86 -10.65 -5.43
C ILE A 87 2.16 -11.75 -4.65
N LYS A 88 2.90 -12.80 -4.28
CA LYS A 88 2.38 -13.94 -3.52
C LYS A 88 3.18 -14.20 -2.26
N ILE A 89 2.52 -14.86 -1.33
CA ILE A 89 3.11 -15.52 -0.17
C ILE A 89 2.75 -17.00 -0.17
N ASP A 90 3.53 -17.82 0.52
CA ASP A 90 3.26 -19.22 0.82
C ASP A 90 4.04 -19.66 2.08
N ASN A 91 4.13 -20.95 2.36
CA ASN A 91 4.84 -21.48 3.52
C ASN A 91 6.33 -21.12 3.58
N THR A 92 6.94 -20.77 2.44
CA THR A 92 8.36 -20.40 2.37
C THR A 92 8.59 -18.89 2.61
N SER A 93 7.54 -18.08 2.68
CA SER A 93 7.59 -16.61 2.82
C SER A 93 7.95 -16.15 4.24
N VAL A 94 8.91 -16.83 4.87
CA VAL A 94 9.46 -16.47 6.18
C VAL A 94 10.65 -15.54 5.97
N PHE A 95 10.49 -14.28 6.36
CA PHE A 95 11.55 -13.29 6.27
C PHE A 95 12.54 -13.45 7.41
N VAL A 96 13.82 -13.25 7.12
CA VAL A 96 14.89 -13.23 8.11
C VAL A 96 15.57 -11.85 8.01
N PRO A 97 15.30 -10.94 8.95
CA PRO A 97 15.94 -9.64 8.97
C PRO A 97 17.44 -9.77 9.22
N GLY A 98 18.22 -8.83 8.71
CA GLY A 98 19.66 -8.83 8.89
C GLY A 98 20.06 -8.83 10.37
N GLY A 99 20.68 -9.94 10.81
CA GLY A 99 21.11 -10.09 12.21
C GLY A 99 20.03 -10.48 13.22
N GLY A 100 18.77 -10.69 12.75
CA GLY A 100 17.65 -11.11 13.61
C GLY A 100 17.20 -12.55 13.38
N PRO A 101 16.32 -13.08 14.24
CA PRO A 101 15.72 -14.40 14.07
C PRO A 101 14.71 -14.42 12.92
N PRO A 102 14.41 -15.60 12.34
CA PRO A 102 13.35 -15.76 11.35
C PRO A 102 11.98 -15.38 11.89
N GLN A 103 11.21 -14.62 11.12
CA GLN A 103 9.86 -14.18 11.48
C GLN A 103 8.84 -15.28 11.19
N PHE A 104 8.86 -16.38 11.93
CA PHE A 104 8.01 -17.56 11.71
C PHE A 104 6.51 -17.29 11.88
N GLY A 105 6.13 -16.30 12.69
CA GLY A 105 4.76 -15.87 12.86
C GLY A 105 4.20 -15.20 11.61
N PHE A 106 5.03 -14.55 10.80
CA PHE A 106 4.63 -13.85 9.58
C PHE A 106 4.79 -14.72 8.32
N ARG A 107 4.01 -14.38 7.29
CA ARG A 107 4.29 -14.69 5.90
C ARG A 107 4.30 -13.39 5.15
N ARG A 108 5.46 -13.02 4.60
CA ARG A 108 5.57 -11.70 3.95
C ARG A 108 6.39 -11.74 2.67
N THR A 109 5.93 -10.96 1.70
CA THR A 109 6.64 -10.58 0.48
C THR A 109 6.22 -9.18 0.11
N GLU A 110 7.17 -8.27 0.07
CA GLU A 110 6.93 -6.85 -0.20
C GLU A 110 7.98 -6.31 -1.15
N LEU A 111 7.56 -5.36 -1.95
CA LEU A 111 8.43 -4.48 -2.69
C LEU A 111 8.53 -3.16 -1.93
N ILE A 112 9.75 -2.67 -1.75
CA ILE A 112 10.01 -1.35 -1.16
C ILE A 112 10.38 -0.40 -2.28
N ALA A 113 9.82 0.79 -2.26
CA ALA A 113 10.16 1.84 -3.21
C ALA A 113 11.64 2.22 -3.07
N GLN A 114 12.32 2.36 -4.22
CA GLN A 114 13.69 2.86 -4.23
C GLN A 114 13.97 3.67 -5.50
N LYS A 115 15.01 4.46 -5.46
CA LYS A 115 15.53 5.22 -6.59
C LYS A 115 17.05 5.02 -6.65
N ASP A 116 17.54 4.62 -7.82
CA ASP A 116 18.97 4.40 -8.05
C ASP A 116 19.64 3.43 -7.04
N GLY A 117 18.88 2.44 -6.57
CA GLY A 117 19.37 1.45 -5.59
C GLY A 117 19.37 1.95 -4.15
N ASN A 118 18.70 3.07 -3.85
CA ASN A 118 18.69 3.69 -2.52
C ASN A 118 17.24 4.03 -2.10
N ALA A 119 16.68 3.27 -1.17
CA ALA A 119 15.37 3.54 -0.58
C ALA A 119 15.42 4.79 0.32
N SER A 120 16.37 4.86 1.24
CA SER A 120 16.47 5.97 2.21
C SER A 120 16.65 7.34 1.56
N GLN A 121 17.29 7.43 0.39
CA GLN A 121 17.35 8.70 -0.35
C GLN A 121 15.98 9.07 -0.91
N LEU A 122 15.27 8.09 -1.45
CA LEU A 122 13.91 8.31 -1.97
C LEU A 122 12.96 8.74 -0.85
N ASP A 123 13.07 8.13 0.35
CA ASP A 123 12.23 8.49 1.49
C ASP A 123 12.37 9.97 1.84
N THR A 124 13.60 10.51 1.85
CA THR A 124 13.84 11.94 2.08
C THR A 124 13.24 12.86 0.99
N GLU A 125 13.03 12.36 -0.22
CA GLU A 125 12.35 13.07 -1.29
C GLU A 125 10.82 12.96 -1.19
N MET A 126 10.31 11.78 -0.85
CA MET A 126 8.86 11.51 -0.74
C MET A 126 8.24 12.12 0.51
N GLU A 127 8.97 12.15 1.63
CA GLU A 127 8.43 12.34 2.97
C GLU A 127 8.70 13.72 3.56
N VAL A 128 8.65 14.75 2.71
CA VAL A 128 8.70 16.16 3.10
C VAL A 128 7.56 16.93 2.43
N GLY A 129 7.05 17.99 3.06
CA GLY A 129 5.91 18.77 2.55
C GLY A 129 4.66 17.90 2.36
N VAL A 130 4.05 17.93 1.17
CA VAL A 130 2.83 17.15 0.87
C VAL A 130 3.08 16.18 -0.26
N SER A 131 2.84 14.90 0.00
CA SER A 131 2.99 13.81 -0.98
C SER A 131 1.71 12.99 -1.08
N THR A 132 1.42 12.46 -2.26
CA THR A 132 0.28 11.57 -2.50
C THR A 132 0.77 10.23 -3.05
N PHE A 133 0.49 9.16 -2.32
CA PHE A 133 0.82 7.79 -2.63
C PHE A 133 -0.34 7.14 -3.36
N HIS A 134 -0.14 6.79 -4.63
CA HIS A 134 -1.11 6.14 -5.50
C HIS A 134 -0.81 4.65 -5.62
N PHE A 135 -1.84 3.84 -5.53
CA PHE A 135 -1.76 2.40 -5.77
C PHE A 135 -3.14 1.82 -6.09
N SER A 136 -3.15 0.80 -6.91
CA SER A 136 -4.35 0.04 -7.24
C SER A 136 -4.12 -1.42 -6.92
N ILE A 137 -5.12 -2.04 -6.27
CA ILE A 137 -5.06 -3.40 -5.76
C ILE A 137 -6.22 -4.21 -6.31
N LYS A 138 -5.96 -5.47 -6.67
CA LYS A 138 -6.96 -6.44 -7.10
C LYS A 138 -6.63 -7.81 -6.53
N GLN A 139 -7.64 -8.65 -6.30
CA GLN A 139 -7.41 -10.03 -5.91
C GLN A 139 -6.74 -10.82 -7.06
N ASP A 140 -5.76 -11.64 -6.72
CA ASP A 140 -5.34 -12.73 -7.58
C ASP A 140 -6.29 -13.91 -7.36
N ALA A 141 -7.21 -14.16 -8.30
CA ALA A 141 -8.23 -15.19 -8.16
C ALA A 141 -7.65 -16.61 -8.04
N SER A 142 -6.39 -16.80 -8.49
CA SER A 142 -5.68 -18.08 -8.37
C SER A 142 -5.00 -18.27 -7.00
N LYS A 143 -4.96 -17.20 -6.19
CA LYS A 143 -4.26 -17.15 -4.89
C LYS A 143 -5.14 -16.46 -3.84
N PRO A 144 -6.29 -17.07 -3.47
CA PRO A 144 -7.26 -16.46 -2.56
C PRO A 144 -6.66 -16.27 -1.16
N LEU A 145 -7.00 -15.15 -0.51
CA LEU A 145 -6.60 -14.86 0.85
C LEU A 145 -7.44 -15.66 1.87
N ASN A 146 -6.85 -16.02 3.02
CA ASN A 146 -7.59 -16.55 4.16
C ASN A 146 -7.99 -15.41 5.12
N TYR A 147 -9.20 -14.93 5.01
CA TYR A 147 -9.70 -13.76 5.75
C TYR A 147 -9.83 -13.96 7.28
N ASN A 148 -9.50 -15.12 7.80
CA ASN A 148 -9.30 -15.29 9.25
C ASN A 148 -8.08 -14.53 9.76
N HIS A 149 -7.07 -14.35 8.90
CA HIS A 149 -5.85 -13.61 9.21
C HIS A 149 -6.00 -12.11 8.93
N GLU A 150 -5.11 -11.32 9.52
CA GLU A 150 -4.86 -9.94 9.12
C GLU A 150 -3.84 -9.89 7.99
N TYR A 151 -4.08 -9.00 7.03
CA TYR A 151 -3.13 -8.66 5.96
C TYR A 151 -2.84 -7.17 5.99
N GLN A 152 -1.56 -6.82 6.07
CA GLN A 152 -1.06 -5.48 5.87
C GLN A 152 -0.44 -5.44 4.47
N ILE A 153 -0.92 -4.55 3.60
CA ILE A 153 -0.70 -4.69 2.16
C ILE A 153 -0.07 -3.49 1.48
N VAL A 154 -0.27 -2.29 2.00
CA VAL A 154 0.43 -1.05 1.60
C VAL A 154 0.60 -0.20 2.84
N PHE A 155 1.82 0.25 3.11
CA PHE A 155 2.12 1.05 4.29
C PHE A 155 3.45 1.79 4.14
N ILE A 156 3.69 2.79 5.00
CA ILE A 156 4.99 3.40 5.20
C ILE A 156 5.48 2.97 6.58
N GLU A 157 6.63 2.30 6.63
CA GLU A 157 7.19 1.72 7.85
C GLU A 157 8.43 2.50 8.31
N PRO A 158 8.31 3.40 9.32
CA PRO A 158 9.45 3.98 10.01
C PRO A 158 10.29 2.90 10.73
N SER A 159 11.48 3.30 11.16
CA SER A 159 12.47 2.38 11.79
C SER A 159 12.00 1.74 13.10
N ASP A 160 10.91 2.21 13.69
CA ASP A 160 10.30 1.64 14.90
C ASP A 160 9.28 0.52 14.60
N GLY A 161 9.05 0.20 13.32
CA GLY A 161 8.12 -0.84 12.88
C GLY A 161 6.64 -0.46 12.97
N THR A 162 6.33 0.82 13.23
CA THR A 162 4.96 1.35 13.14
C THR A 162 4.62 1.74 11.70
N HIS A 163 3.38 2.13 11.42
CA HIS A 163 2.99 2.57 10.09
C HIS A 163 2.45 4.01 10.11
N VAL A 164 2.99 4.89 9.28
CA VAL A 164 2.45 6.26 9.11
C VAL A 164 1.00 6.21 8.64
N PHE A 165 0.70 5.34 7.68
CA PHE A 165 -0.62 4.87 7.30
C PHE A 165 -0.53 3.41 6.87
N GLY A 166 -1.66 2.69 6.89
CA GLY A 166 -1.71 1.31 6.43
C GLY A 166 -3.00 0.98 5.69
N ILE A 167 -2.90 0.10 4.71
CA ILE A 167 -4.06 -0.56 4.08
C ILE A 167 -4.12 -2.00 4.58
N GLN A 168 -5.26 -2.35 5.20
CA GLN A 168 -5.47 -3.63 5.84
C GLN A 168 -6.64 -4.39 5.20
N LEU A 169 -6.52 -5.71 5.12
CA LEU A 169 -7.58 -6.67 4.84
C LEU A 169 -7.64 -7.74 5.94
N GLY A 170 -8.68 -8.53 5.92
CA GLY A 170 -8.84 -9.67 6.82
C GLY A 170 -9.32 -9.29 8.22
N SER A 171 -9.17 -10.22 9.14
CA SER A 171 -9.58 -10.09 10.55
C SER A 171 -8.47 -9.43 11.35
N PRO A 172 -8.71 -8.27 12.01
CA PRO A 172 -7.67 -7.58 12.76
C PRO A 172 -7.08 -8.47 13.86
N PHE A 173 -5.76 -8.58 13.92
CA PHE A 173 -5.04 -9.35 14.93
C PHE A 173 -5.27 -8.82 16.36
N THR A 174 -5.54 -7.52 16.49
CA THR A 174 -5.81 -6.85 17.79
C THR A 174 -7.06 -7.38 18.52
N ASN A 175 -7.86 -8.25 17.87
CA ASN A 175 -8.99 -8.91 18.52
C ASN A 175 -8.90 -10.43 18.36
N PRO A 176 -7.90 -11.11 18.98
CA PRO A 176 -7.65 -12.54 18.80
C PRO A 176 -8.74 -13.43 19.40
N THR A 177 -9.62 -12.92 20.26
CA THR A 177 -10.73 -13.66 20.88
C THR A 177 -12.05 -13.45 20.15
N GLY A 178 -12.09 -12.63 19.12
CA GLY A 178 -13.27 -12.39 18.31
C GLY A 178 -13.62 -13.57 17.41
N GLN A 179 -14.85 -13.57 16.90
CA GLN A 179 -15.28 -14.54 15.91
C GLN A 179 -14.49 -14.35 14.60
N LEU A 180 -13.93 -15.44 14.08
CA LEU A 180 -13.22 -15.46 12.81
C LEU A 180 -14.09 -16.10 11.70
N PRO A 181 -14.05 -15.56 10.46
CA PRO A 181 -13.51 -14.23 10.15
C PRO A 181 -14.34 -13.11 10.77
N ALA A 182 -13.71 -11.96 11.03
CA ALA A 182 -14.40 -10.76 11.49
C ALA A 182 -15.45 -10.30 10.46
N LYS A 183 -16.53 -9.63 10.91
CA LYS A 183 -17.64 -9.20 10.02
C LYS A 183 -17.16 -8.32 8.85
N ASN A 184 -16.09 -7.54 9.06
CA ASN A 184 -15.50 -6.65 8.05
C ASN A 184 -14.20 -7.19 7.43
N ALA A 185 -13.94 -8.51 7.55
CA ALA A 185 -12.72 -9.13 7.04
C ALA A 185 -12.58 -9.00 5.50
N HIS A 186 -13.71 -8.97 4.78
CA HIS A 186 -13.75 -8.75 3.33
C HIS A 186 -13.82 -7.26 2.94
N SER A 187 -13.29 -6.38 3.79
CA SER A 187 -13.25 -4.94 3.50
C SER A 187 -11.83 -4.41 3.66
N PHE A 188 -11.43 -3.56 2.71
CA PHE A 188 -10.27 -2.71 2.93
C PHE A 188 -10.52 -1.76 4.09
N LYS A 189 -9.48 -1.54 4.85
CA LYS A 189 -9.42 -0.53 5.91
C LYS A 189 -8.23 0.35 5.66
N VAL A 190 -8.44 1.66 5.62
CA VAL A 190 -7.36 2.66 5.64
C VAL A 190 -7.16 3.06 7.09
N LEU A 191 -5.96 2.85 7.60
CA LEU A 191 -5.59 3.10 8.99
C LEU A 191 -4.65 4.30 9.10
N ASP A 192 -4.78 5.06 10.20
CA ASP A 192 -3.78 6.02 10.63
C ASP A 192 -2.69 5.33 11.49
N HIS A 193 -1.70 6.08 11.94
CA HIS A 193 -0.62 5.58 12.79
C HIS A 193 -1.10 5.02 14.15
N ALA A 194 -2.20 5.54 14.68
CA ALA A 194 -2.80 5.04 15.92
C ALA A 194 -3.73 3.84 15.68
N LEU A 195 -3.73 3.27 14.47
CA LEU A 195 -4.57 2.15 14.02
C LEU A 195 -6.07 2.47 14.01
N ASN A 196 -6.45 3.74 14.01
CA ASN A 196 -7.85 4.12 13.80
C ASN A 196 -8.23 3.90 12.34
N VAL A 197 -9.42 3.33 12.12
CA VAL A 197 -9.98 3.14 10.78
C VAL A 197 -10.55 4.46 10.28
N LEU A 198 -9.88 5.05 9.29
CA LEU A 198 -10.30 6.31 8.66
C LEU A 198 -11.35 6.09 7.57
N PHE A 199 -11.24 4.98 6.85
CA PHE A 199 -12.14 4.61 5.76
C PHE A 199 -12.23 3.09 5.63
N THR A 200 -13.40 2.61 5.21
CA THR A 200 -13.61 1.20 4.88
C THR A 200 -14.42 1.04 3.60
N THR A 201 -14.10 0.05 2.79
CA THR A 201 -14.84 -0.28 1.57
C THR A 201 -14.80 -1.78 1.31
N PRO A 202 -15.87 -2.41 0.80
CA PRO A 202 -15.85 -3.83 0.45
C PRO A 202 -14.73 -4.16 -0.54
N PHE A 203 -14.02 -5.25 -0.30
CA PHE A 203 -13.09 -5.82 -1.27
C PHE A 203 -13.87 -6.70 -2.26
N VAL A 204 -14.11 -6.16 -3.46
CA VAL A 204 -14.77 -6.87 -4.56
C VAL A 204 -13.69 -7.52 -5.43
N PRO A 205 -13.56 -8.85 -5.43
CA PRO A 205 -12.37 -9.54 -5.96
C PRO A 205 -12.02 -9.25 -7.43
N LEU A 206 -13.01 -8.98 -8.26
CA LEU A 206 -12.81 -8.81 -9.70
C LEU A 206 -12.51 -7.36 -10.12
N LEU A 207 -12.63 -6.41 -9.20
CA LEU A 207 -12.44 -4.98 -9.48
C LEU A 207 -11.05 -4.51 -9.08
N TRP A 208 -10.52 -3.55 -9.81
CA TRP A 208 -9.41 -2.72 -9.34
C TRP A 208 -9.93 -1.73 -8.30
N HIS A 209 -9.29 -1.71 -7.15
CA HIS A 209 -9.51 -0.77 -6.06
C HIS A 209 -8.38 0.24 -6.08
N ASN A 210 -8.67 1.49 -6.42
CA ASN A 210 -7.68 2.54 -6.55
C ASN A 210 -7.70 3.43 -5.31
N PHE A 211 -6.54 3.66 -4.75
CA PHE A 211 -6.32 4.51 -3.58
C PHE A 211 -5.36 5.64 -3.91
N ALA A 212 -5.56 6.77 -3.26
CA ALA A 212 -4.60 7.85 -3.16
C ALA A 212 -4.58 8.34 -1.71
N ILE A 213 -3.45 8.16 -1.05
CA ILE A 213 -3.26 8.60 0.33
C ILE A 213 -2.34 9.81 0.31
N THR A 214 -2.89 10.97 0.66
CA THR A 214 -2.12 12.21 0.79
C THR A 214 -1.65 12.36 2.22
N VAL A 215 -0.35 12.55 2.39
CA VAL A 215 0.33 12.79 3.67
C VAL A 215 0.90 14.20 3.64
N ASP A 216 0.54 15.01 4.61
CA ASP A 216 1.23 16.26 4.93
C ASP A 216 2.19 15.98 6.09
N TRP A 217 3.46 15.92 5.77
CA TRP A 217 4.52 15.51 6.70
C TRP A 217 4.81 16.58 7.77
N GLU A 218 4.63 17.84 7.42
CA GLU A 218 4.86 18.95 8.34
C GLU A 218 3.71 19.08 9.36
N ASN A 219 2.47 19.06 8.86
CA ASN A 219 1.27 19.18 9.70
C ASN A 219 0.84 17.83 10.28
N ARG A 220 1.46 16.72 9.89
CA ARG A 220 1.13 15.36 10.29
C ARG A 220 -0.36 15.07 10.12
N THR A 221 -0.82 15.17 8.88
CA THR A 221 -2.21 14.88 8.53
C THR A 221 -2.30 13.88 7.40
N LEU A 222 -3.43 13.18 7.33
CA LEU A 222 -3.76 12.21 6.28
C LEU A 222 -5.07 12.60 5.58
N LYS A 223 -5.15 12.29 4.29
CA LYS A 223 -6.38 12.34 3.52
C LYS A 223 -6.42 11.17 2.55
N ALA A 224 -7.54 10.47 2.48
CA ALA A 224 -7.73 9.36 1.54
C ALA A 224 -8.70 9.73 0.43
N ALA A 225 -8.37 9.28 -0.79
CA ALA A 225 -9.27 9.23 -1.92
C ALA A 225 -9.33 7.80 -2.47
N TYR A 226 -10.48 7.44 -3.04
CA TYR A 226 -10.76 6.09 -3.51
C TYR A 226 -11.64 6.10 -4.76
N SER A 227 -11.46 5.08 -5.59
CA SER A 227 -12.35 4.73 -6.69
C SER A 227 -12.22 3.25 -7.05
N THR A 228 -13.04 2.79 -8.00
CA THR A 228 -12.91 1.46 -8.60
C THR A 228 -12.76 1.58 -10.11
N GLU A 229 -12.02 0.64 -10.70
CA GLU A 229 -11.82 0.54 -12.15
C GLU A 229 -11.34 1.88 -12.75
N GLY A 230 -11.93 2.34 -13.83
CA GLY A 230 -11.62 3.60 -14.52
C GLY A 230 -12.33 4.84 -13.95
N LEU A 231 -13.03 4.72 -12.82
CA LEU A 231 -13.68 5.88 -12.20
C LEU A 231 -12.67 6.84 -11.59
N PRO A 232 -12.89 8.15 -11.65
CA PRO A 232 -12.00 9.12 -11.04
C PRO A 232 -11.96 8.98 -9.52
N LEU A 233 -10.78 9.16 -8.94
CA LEU A 233 -10.59 9.21 -7.49
C LEU A 233 -11.46 10.30 -6.86
N ARG A 234 -12.09 9.99 -5.75
CA ARG A 234 -12.89 10.93 -4.94
C ARG A 234 -12.43 10.87 -3.50
N ALA A 235 -12.33 12.03 -2.85
CA ALA A 235 -12.03 12.09 -1.43
C ALA A 235 -13.07 11.29 -0.64
N VAL A 236 -12.62 10.38 0.21
CA VAL A 236 -13.45 9.53 1.08
C VAL A 236 -13.24 9.83 2.55
N THR A 237 -12.23 10.66 2.89
CA THR A 237 -12.04 11.25 4.21
C THR A 237 -11.90 12.76 4.09
N PRO A 238 -12.20 13.55 5.12
CA PRO A 238 -11.62 14.87 5.26
C PRO A 238 -10.11 14.74 5.47
N THR A 239 -9.39 15.86 5.55
CA THR A 239 -8.05 15.89 6.13
C THR A 239 -8.16 15.62 7.63
N VAL A 240 -7.47 14.58 8.12
CA VAL A 240 -7.49 14.14 9.52
C VAL A 240 -6.10 14.26 10.12
N ALA A 241 -6.02 14.63 11.40
CA ALA A 241 -4.75 14.68 12.12
C ALA A 241 -4.20 13.26 12.34
N ASN A 242 -2.88 13.11 12.23
CA ASN A 242 -2.12 11.89 12.51
C ASN A 242 -1.01 12.19 13.54
N PRO A 243 -1.38 12.69 14.75
CA PRO A 243 -0.44 13.33 15.67
C PRO A 243 0.53 12.35 16.35
N THR A 244 0.23 11.06 16.31
CA THR A 244 1.05 10.01 16.92
C THR A 244 2.29 9.68 16.09
N VAL A 245 2.33 10.05 14.81
CA VAL A 245 3.55 10.00 14.00
C VAL A 245 4.57 10.96 14.59
N ALA A 246 5.80 10.51 14.78
CA ALA A 246 6.88 11.38 15.25
C ALA A 246 7.16 12.49 14.23
N ALA A 247 7.50 13.69 14.70
CA ALA A 247 7.89 14.79 13.81
C ALA A 247 9.19 14.42 13.09
N GLY A 248 9.21 14.54 11.75
CA GLY A 248 10.35 14.18 10.92
C GLY A 248 10.55 12.65 10.79
N ALA A 249 9.57 11.83 11.19
CA ALA A 249 9.61 10.41 10.90
C ALA A 249 9.64 10.18 9.39
N VAL A 250 10.55 9.32 8.95
CA VAL A 250 10.66 8.82 7.59
C VAL A 250 10.66 7.29 7.63
N GLY A 251 10.18 6.65 6.57
CA GLY A 251 10.08 5.20 6.52
C GLY A 251 9.97 4.66 5.11
N ASP A 252 10.28 3.39 4.97
CA ASP A 252 10.18 2.71 3.69
C ASP A 252 8.71 2.62 3.21
N PHE A 253 8.47 2.94 1.94
CA PHE A 253 7.17 2.74 1.30
C PHE A 253 7.05 1.32 0.78
N HIS A 254 6.25 0.51 1.48
CA HIS A 254 6.01 -0.91 1.19
C HIS A 254 4.70 -1.12 0.43
N PHE A 255 4.71 -2.08 -0.51
CA PHE A 255 3.51 -2.67 -1.07
C PHE A 255 3.72 -4.15 -1.36
N GLY A 256 2.77 -4.99 -0.97
CA GLY A 256 2.90 -6.43 -1.05
C GLY A 256 1.89 -7.16 -0.18
N VAL A 257 2.33 -8.23 0.45
CA VAL A 257 1.49 -9.04 1.32
C VAL A 257 2.28 -9.38 2.59
N LEU A 258 1.88 -8.80 3.70
CA LEU A 258 2.27 -9.22 5.03
C LEU A 258 1.04 -9.85 5.71
N LYS A 259 1.09 -11.16 5.97
CA LYS A 259 0.06 -11.92 6.68
C LYS A 259 0.49 -12.17 8.11
N LEU A 260 -0.33 -11.74 9.07
CA LEU A 260 -0.15 -11.99 10.49
C LEU A 260 -0.65 -13.40 10.85
N PRO A 261 -0.13 -14.03 11.93
CA PRO A 261 -0.58 -15.34 12.36
C PRO A 261 -1.95 -15.29 13.04
N LEU A 262 -2.56 -16.46 13.23
CA LEU A 262 -3.58 -16.65 14.25
C LEU A 262 -2.92 -16.98 15.59
N VAL A 263 -3.56 -16.58 16.69
CA VAL A 263 -3.10 -16.94 18.02
C VAL A 263 -3.13 -18.46 18.18
N ASN A 264 -2.02 -19.05 18.60
CA ASN A 264 -1.97 -20.46 18.96
C ASN A 264 -2.27 -20.61 20.45
N PRO A 265 -3.38 -21.25 20.85
CA PRO A 265 -3.73 -21.40 22.25
C PRO A 265 -2.79 -22.32 23.04
N GLN A 266 -1.89 -23.05 22.35
CA GLN A 266 -0.87 -23.88 22.96
C GLN A 266 0.43 -23.15 23.27
N ASP A 267 0.61 -21.96 22.72
CA ASP A 267 1.78 -21.11 22.98
C ASP A 267 1.69 -20.52 24.41
N SER A 268 2.83 -20.27 25.02
CA SER A 268 2.88 -19.56 26.30
C SER A 268 2.29 -18.14 26.16
N PRO A 269 1.82 -17.51 27.24
CA PRO A 269 1.36 -16.11 27.16
C PRO A 269 2.40 -15.13 26.60
N ALA A 270 3.69 -15.39 26.83
CA ALA A 270 4.77 -14.58 26.25
C ALA A 270 4.86 -14.77 24.73
N ASP A 271 4.79 -16.03 24.26
CA ASP A 271 4.86 -16.37 22.83
C ASP A 271 3.60 -15.88 22.08
N GLN A 272 2.42 -15.92 22.72
CA GLN A 272 1.19 -15.35 22.15
C GLN A 272 1.29 -13.83 21.96
N GLY A 273 2.13 -13.15 22.76
CA GLY A 273 2.44 -11.73 22.60
C GLY A 273 3.48 -11.43 21.50
N ASP A 274 4.26 -12.43 21.11
CA ASP A 274 5.31 -12.31 20.08
C ASP A 274 4.80 -12.79 18.72
N VAL A 275 3.89 -12.03 18.15
CA VAL A 275 3.23 -12.30 16.86
C VAL A 275 4.21 -12.43 15.68
N VAL A 276 5.39 -11.84 15.80
CA VAL A 276 6.43 -11.89 14.77
C VAL A 276 7.00 -13.30 14.62
N HIS A 277 7.16 -14.00 15.72
CA HIS A 277 7.86 -15.29 15.73
C HIS A 277 6.94 -16.49 15.98
N HIS A 278 5.77 -16.29 16.56
CA HIS A 278 4.87 -17.33 17.02
C HIS A 278 3.47 -17.26 16.39
N GLY A 279 2.66 -18.29 16.62
CA GLY A 279 1.29 -18.38 16.14
C GLY A 279 1.09 -19.36 15.00
N ILE A 280 -0.13 -19.44 14.48
CA ILE A 280 -0.54 -20.40 13.46
C ILE A 280 -0.50 -19.75 12.07
N GLN A 281 0.17 -20.40 11.13
CA GLN A 281 0.16 -20.07 9.71
C GLN A 281 -0.18 -21.31 8.88
N GLU A 282 -1.02 -21.13 7.85
CA GLU A 282 -1.22 -22.17 6.85
C GLU A 282 -0.16 -22.03 5.73
N GLY A 283 0.08 -23.17 5.05
CA GLY A 283 1.02 -23.23 3.92
C GLY A 283 0.39 -22.90 2.55
N THR A 284 -0.78 -22.28 2.53
CA THR A 284 -1.50 -21.93 1.30
C THR A 284 -0.78 -20.84 0.53
N THR A 285 -0.87 -20.90 -0.82
CA THR A 285 -0.40 -19.81 -1.68
C THR A 285 -1.49 -18.76 -1.77
N GLU A 286 -1.15 -17.53 -1.38
CA GLU A 286 -2.05 -16.38 -1.32
C GLU A 286 -1.41 -15.19 -2.03
N GLY A 287 -2.19 -14.26 -2.60
CA GLY A 287 -1.58 -13.16 -3.34
C GLY A 287 -2.53 -12.09 -3.80
N LEU A 288 -1.93 -10.97 -4.19
CA LEU A 288 -2.58 -9.78 -4.70
C LEU A 288 -1.93 -9.30 -5.99
N LEU A 289 -2.70 -8.55 -6.75
CA LEU A 289 -2.28 -7.86 -7.97
C LEU A 289 -2.17 -6.36 -7.71
N TYR A 290 -1.11 -5.74 -8.23
CA TYR A 290 -0.83 -4.31 -8.10
C TYR A 290 -0.67 -3.65 -9.45
N SER A 291 -1.08 -2.38 -9.55
CA SER A 291 -0.95 -1.52 -10.72
C SER A 291 -1.03 -0.06 -10.26
N GLY A 292 -0.51 0.87 -11.05
CA GLY A 292 -0.63 2.30 -10.74
C GLY A 292 0.07 2.68 -9.43
N VAL A 293 1.20 2.08 -9.11
CA VAL A 293 1.98 2.41 -7.91
C VAL A 293 2.95 3.52 -8.24
N PHE A 294 2.72 4.72 -7.69
CA PHE A 294 3.60 5.88 -7.86
C PHE A 294 3.33 6.93 -6.78
N VAL A 295 4.25 7.88 -6.60
CA VAL A 295 4.13 8.97 -5.64
C VAL A 295 4.26 10.31 -6.34
N GLU A 296 3.32 11.21 -6.06
CA GLU A 296 3.31 12.59 -6.55
C GLU A 296 3.61 13.57 -5.42
N LYS A 297 4.32 14.64 -5.76
CA LYS A 297 4.53 15.81 -4.92
C LYS A 297 3.52 16.89 -5.29
N ALA A 298 2.89 17.52 -4.29
CA ALA A 298 1.99 18.65 -4.49
C ALA A 298 2.75 19.93 -4.82
#